data_2bccc1d6c5c4bc2b53957c48d9c74bbb
#
_entry.id   2bccc1d6c5c4bc2b53957c48d9c74bbb
#
_cell.length_a   1.000
_cell.length_b   1.000
_cell.length_c   1.000
_cell.angle_alpha   90.00
_cell.angle_beta   90.00
_cell.angle_gamma   90.00
#
_symmetry.space_group_name_H-M   'P 1'
#
loop_
_entity.id
_entity.type
_entity.pdbx_description
1 polymer ?
#
loop_
_entity_poly.entity_id
_entity_poly.type
_entity_poly.pdbx_seq_one_letter_code
_entity_poly.pdbx_strand_id
1 'polypeptide(L)'
;MSTSFSIPPSQDDQSTGKTRRVVVLAVSIVFLLLAFFLWRESSKRGQPAGTGSQSALGADERAYISKVGVDHVEISRAENFLHQEVTTISGEITNGGDRPLDSVELTIEFYDDLNQIAQRETRSLFGPPGPHIPPGDHREFEVSFEHISSAWNMRQPVIKVTAVQFAPSK
;
A
#
# COMPACT_ATOMS: atom_id res chain seq x y z
N MET A 1 -47.64 -75.78 25.65
CA MET A 1 -47.39 -74.95 24.43
C MET A 1 -46.66 -73.70 24.79
N SER A 2 -45.33 -73.70 24.61
CA SER A 2 -44.50 -72.54 24.91
C SER A 2 -44.06 -71.96 23.60
N THR A 3 -44.52 -70.79 23.29
CA THR A 3 -44.10 -70.00 22.11
C THR A 3 -42.89 -69.13 22.48
N SER A 4 -41.72 -69.53 21.98
CA SER A 4 -40.51 -68.72 22.06
C SER A 4 -40.56 -67.57 21.07
N PHE A 5 -40.51 -66.36 21.58
CA PHE A 5 -40.35 -65.14 20.78
C PHE A 5 -38.90 -64.82 20.59
N SER A 6 -38.38 -65.00 19.37
CA SER A 6 -37.01 -64.59 19.01
C SER A 6 -37.01 -63.15 18.55
N ILE A 7 -36.23 -62.31 19.24
CA ILE A 7 -35.96 -60.92 18.86
C ILE A 7 -34.81 -60.93 17.82
N PRO A 8 -34.97 -60.32 16.66
CA PRO A 8 -33.87 -60.20 15.70
C PRO A 8 -32.81 -59.18 16.20
N PRO A 9 -31.52 -59.39 15.91
CA PRO A 9 -30.46 -58.48 16.32
C PRO A 9 -30.55 -57.14 15.51
N SER A 10 -30.48 -56.06 16.23
CA SER A 10 -30.43 -54.70 15.68
C SER A 10 -29.15 -54.50 14.84
N GLN A 11 -29.33 -54.35 13.55
CA GLN A 11 -28.30 -53.91 12.61
C GLN A 11 -28.23 -52.35 12.60
N ASP A 12 -27.49 -51.76 13.54
CA ASP A 12 -27.31 -50.28 13.51
C ASP A 12 -26.01 -49.87 14.15
N ASP A 13 -24.84 -50.35 13.66
CA ASP A 13 -23.58 -49.84 14.19
C ASP A 13 -22.42 -49.72 13.20
N GLN A 14 -22.65 -49.80 11.89
CA GLN A 14 -21.57 -49.65 10.90
C GLN A 14 -21.60 -48.37 10.06
N SER A 15 -22.62 -47.53 10.13
CA SER A 15 -22.69 -46.30 9.33
C SER A 15 -22.09 -45.08 10.01
N THR A 16 -22.05 -45.04 11.33
CA THR A 16 -21.64 -43.88 12.13
C THR A 16 -20.14 -43.56 11.99
N GLY A 17 -19.29 -44.58 11.79
CA GLY A 17 -17.86 -44.40 11.68
C GLY A 17 -17.37 -43.77 10.36
N LYS A 18 -18.04 -44.07 9.25
CA LYS A 18 -17.71 -43.55 7.93
C LYS A 18 -18.17 -42.10 7.79
N THR A 19 -19.37 -41.78 8.24
CA THR A 19 -19.93 -40.42 8.22
C THR A 19 -19.12 -39.49 9.10
N ARG A 20 -18.69 -39.91 10.29
CA ARG A 20 -17.86 -39.11 11.19
C ARG A 20 -16.48 -38.81 10.60
N ARG A 21 -15.85 -39.74 9.89
CA ARG A 21 -14.56 -39.52 9.19
C ARG A 21 -14.71 -38.54 8.02
N VAL A 22 -15.78 -38.61 7.25
CA VAL A 22 -16.06 -37.71 6.14
C VAL A 22 -16.32 -36.28 6.65
N VAL A 23 -17.06 -36.13 7.72
CA VAL A 23 -17.33 -34.81 8.34
C VAL A 23 -16.06 -34.20 8.90
N VAL A 24 -15.18 -34.97 9.57
CA VAL A 24 -13.90 -34.48 10.08
C VAL A 24 -12.97 -34.05 8.94
N LEU A 25 -12.91 -34.81 7.85
CA LEU A 25 -12.14 -34.45 6.66
C LEU A 25 -12.67 -33.15 6.00
N ALA A 26 -13.98 -33.03 5.86
CA ALA A 26 -14.59 -31.83 5.28
C ALA A 26 -14.31 -30.57 6.13
N VAL A 27 -14.43 -30.66 7.45
CA VAL A 27 -14.11 -29.57 8.38
C VAL A 27 -12.63 -29.21 8.32
N SER A 28 -11.73 -30.19 8.22
CA SER A 28 -10.28 -29.93 8.10
C SER A 28 -9.95 -29.20 6.80
N ILE A 29 -10.58 -29.57 5.68
CA ILE A 29 -10.36 -28.89 4.38
C ILE A 29 -10.85 -27.44 4.44
N VAL A 30 -12.03 -27.19 5.05
CA VAL A 30 -12.55 -25.83 5.22
C VAL A 30 -11.61 -24.98 6.08
N PHE A 31 -11.06 -25.56 7.17
CA PHE A 31 -10.11 -24.87 8.02
C PHE A 31 -8.78 -24.55 7.30
N LEU A 32 -8.27 -25.46 6.48
CA LEU A 32 -7.09 -25.25 5.66
C LEU A 32 -7.31 -24.18 4.58
N LEU A 33 -8.47 -24.15 3.96
CA LEU A 33 -8.83 -23.13 2.99
C LEU A 33 -8.99 -21.75 3.65
N LEU A 34 -9.61 -21.68 4.84
CA LEU A 34 -9.70 -20.46 5.62
C LEU A 34 -8.32 -19.97 6.08
N ALA A 35 -7.46 -20.86 6.58
CA ALA A 35 -6.09 -20.52 6.96
C ALA A 35 -5.27 -20.05 5.76
N PHE A 36 -5.43 -20.69 4.59
CA PHE A 36 -4.78 -20.27 3.34
C PHE A 36 -5.30 -18.91 2.86
N PHE A 37 -6.60 -18.66 2.98
CA PHE A 37 -7.20 -17.38 2.60
C PHE A 37 -6.73 -16.25 3.54
N LEU A 38 -6.69 -16.50 4.86
CA LEU A 38 -6.18 -15.55 5.86
C LEU A 38 -4.68 -15.32 5.69
N TRP A 39 -3.91 -16.35 5.33
CA TRP A 39 -2.49 -16.20 5.04
C TRP A 39 -2.24 -15.39 3.77
N ARG A 40 -3.04 -15.62 2.73
CA ARG A 40 -3.00 -14.85 1.49
C ARG A 40 -3.42 -13.38 1.71
N GLU A 41 -4.39 -13.13 2.56
CA GLU A 41 -4.83 -11.79 2.96
C GLU A 41 -3.74 -11.09 3.82
N SER A 42 -3.11 -11.82 4.75
CA SER A 42 -1.98 -11.32 5.53
C SER A 42 -0.75 -11.01 4.66
N SER A 43 -0.51 -11.79 3.61
CA SER A 43 0.57 -11.52 2.65
C SER A 43 0.30 -10.27 1.81
N LYS A 44 -0.96 -9.86 1.65
CA LYS A 44 -1.33 -8.59 1.00
C LYS A 44 -1.33 -7.40 1.98
N ARG A 45 -1.50 -7.64 3.29
CA ARG A 45 -1.44 -6.59 4.33
C ARG A 45 -0.02 -6.29 4.82
N GLY A 46 0.96 -7.04 4.39
CA GLY A 46 2.35 -6.97 4.85
C GLY A 46 3.30 -6.22 3.92
N GLN A 47 2.80 -5.50 2.92
CA GLN A 47 3.61 -4.49 2.27
C GLN A 47 3.22 -3.15 2.89
N PRO A 48 4.01 -2.57 3.81
CA PRO A 48 3.93 -1.15 4.04
C PRO A 48 4.17 -0.52 2.68
N ALA A 49 3.15 0.18 2.17
CA ALA A 49 3.31 1.04 1.03
C ALA A 49 4.51 1.96 1.34
N GLY A 50 5.62 1.75 0.62
CA GLY A 50 6.76 2.62 0.73
C GLY A 50 7.86 2.21 1.72
N THR A 51 8.26 0.92 1.79
CA THR A 51 9.68 0.67 1.88
C THR A 51 10.19 0.70 0.43
N GLY A 52 10.15 1.87 -0.19
CA GLY A 52 11.12 2.20 -1.21
C GLY A 52 12.43 1.81 -0.57
N SER A 53 13.21 0.97 -1.23
CA SER A 53 14.56 0.66 -0.81
C SER A 53 15.19 1.98 -0.39
N GLN A 54 15.30 2.19 0.92
CA GLN A 54 16.30 3.06 1.45
C GLN A 54 17.62 2.31 1.21
N SER A 55 17.96 2.15 -0.05
CA SER A 55 19.36 2.10 -0.47
C SER A 55 19.96 3.28 0.24
N ALA A 56 20.84 3.01 1.20
CA ALA A 56 21.40 4.06 2.04
C ALA A 56 21.82 5.19 1.11
N LEU A 57 21.04 6.28 1.11
CA LEU A 57 21.27 7.45 0.26
C LEU A 57 22.75 7.80 0.39
N GLY A 58 23.45 7.84 -0.69
CA GLY A 58 24.84 8.27 -0.71
C GLY A 58 24.96 9.67 -0.08
N ALA A 59 26.11 10.02 0.42
CA ALA A 59 26.34 11.35 0.99
C ALA A 59 26.04 12.46 -0.03
N ASP A 60 26.34 12.20 -1.30
CA ASP A 60 26.10 13.12 -2.42
C ASP A 60 24.62 13.35 -2.69
N GLU A 61 23.81 12.28 -2.65
CA GLU A 61 22.37 12.34 -2.87
C GLU A 61 21.67 13.09 -1.74
N ARG A 62 22.08 12.89 -0.48
CA ARG A 62 21.57 13.65 0.66
C ARG A 62 21.89 15.14 0.55
N ALA A 63 23.12 15.48 0.18
CA ALA A 63 23.52 16.86 -0.01
C ALA A 63 22.77 17.53 -1.17
N TYR A 64 22.40 16.74 -2.19
CA TYR A 64 21.71 17.21 -3.37
C TYR A 64 20.24 17.54 -3.13
N ILE A 65 19.59 16.92 -2.13
CA ILE A 65 18.17 17.17 -1.78
C ILE A 65 17.90 18.67 -1.62
N SER A 66 18.82 19.42 -1.03
CA SER A 66 18.68 20.87 -0.83
C SER A 66 18.69 21.70 -2.13
N LYS A 67 19.06 21.10 -3.25
CA LYS A 67 19.06 21.73 -4.58
C LYS A 67 17.77 21.43 -5.37
N VAL A 68 16.88 20.62 -4.82
CA VAL A 68 15.60 20.25 -5.48
C VAL A 68 14.47 21.04 -4.85
N GLY A 69 13.81 21.88 -5.64
CA GLY A 69 12.64 22.65 -5.24
C GLY A 69 11.33 21.91 -5.48
N VAL A 70 10.32 22.24 -4.67
CA VAL A 70 8.93 21.85 -4.88
C VAL A 70 8.10 23.11 -4.84
N ASP A 71 7.51 23.49 -5.96
CA ASP A 71 6.80 24.76 -6.15
C ASP A 71 5.40 24.52 -6.72
N HIS A 72 4.58 25.58 -6.75
CA HIS A 72 3.24 25.60 -7.36
C HIS A 72 2.32 24.48 -6.88
N VAL A 73 2.38 24.15 -5.58
CA VAL A 73 1.57 23.06 -5.02
C VAL A 73 0.11 23.46 -4.94
N GLU A 74 -0.74 22.69 -5.61
CA GLU A 74 -2.17 22.79 -5.61
C GLU A 74 -2.83 21.52 -5.09
N ILE A 75 -4.00 21.67 -4.47
CA ILE A 75 -4.80 20.55 -3.98
C ILE A 75 -6.17 20.63 -4.61
N SER A 76 -6.57 19.57 -5.27
CA SER A 76 -7.94 19.42 -5.79
C SER A 76 -8.62 18.23 -5.15
N ARG A 77 -9.94 18.28 -5.02
CA ARG A 77 -10.78 17.17 -4.58
C ARG A 77 -11.89 16.96 -5.56
N ALA A 78 -12.13 15.71 -5.89
CA ALA A 78 -13.20 15.31 -6.78
C ALA A 78 -13.81 14.00 -6.28
N GLU A 79 -15.10 13.84 -6.51
CA GLU A 79 -15.78 12.56 -6.32
C GLU A 79 -15.67 11.76 -7.62
N ASN A 80 -15.22 10.50 -7.52
CA ASN A 80 -15.17 9.61 -8.67
C ASN A 80 -16.56 9.00 -8.93
N PHE A 81 -16.70 8.26 -10.03
CA PHE A 81 -17.98 7.62 -10.41
C PHE A 81 -18.45 6.52 -9.43
N LEU A 82 -17.63 6.12 -8.46
CA LEU A 82 -17.97 5.20 -7.37
C LEU A 82 -18.39 5.94 -6.09
N HIS A 83 -18.59 7.26 -6.15
CA HIS A 83 -18.89 8.13 -5.01
C HIS A 83 -17.79 8.13 -3.93
N GLN A 84 -16.54 7.94 -4.33
CA GLN A 84 -15.40 8.03 -3.46
C GLN A 84 -14.70 9.37 -3.67
N GLU A 85 -14.36 10.05 -2.57
CA GLU A 85 -13.58 11.27 -2.64
C GLU A 85 -12.12 10.95 -2.95
N VAL A 86 -11.59 11.57 -3.99
CA VAL A 86 -10.19 11.49 -4.39
C VAL A 86 -9.56 12.87 -4.21
N THR A 87 -8.50 12.94 -3.43
CA THR A 87 -7.69 14.14 -3.27
C THR A 87 -6.47 14.02 -4.15
N THR A 88 -6.25 15.00 -5.00
CA THR A 88 -5.09 15.07 -5.90
C THR A 88 -4.23 16.26 -5.50
N ILE A 89 -2.93 16.00 -5.35
CA ILE A 89 -1.90 17.01 -5.13
C ILE A 89 -1.08 17.11 -6.41
N SER A 90 -1.03 18.29 -6.99
CA SER A 90 -0.18 18.61 -8.13
C SER A 90 0.84 19.66 -7.74
N GLY A 91 1.90 19.77 -8.52
CA GLY A 91 2.95 20.75 -8.31
C GLY A 91 4.08 20.57 -9.31
N GLU A 92 5.17 21.25 -9.04
CA GLU A 92 6.34 21.28 -9.91
C GLU A 92 7.60 20.94 -9.11
N ILE A 93 8.43 20.04 -9.65
CA ILE A 93 9.76 19.72 -9.13
C ILE A 93 10.79 20.44 -9.99
N THR A 94 11.62 21.26 -9.36
CA THR A 94 12.72 21.98 -10.02
C THR A 94 14.06 21.38 -9.62
N ASN A 95 14.87 20.97 -10.61
CA ASN A 95 16.23 20.53 -10.39
C ASN A 95 17.20 21.74 -10.43
N GLY A 96 17.39 22.40 -9.29
CA GLY A 96 18.31 23.54 -9.17
C GLY A 96 19.79 23.14 -9.03
N GLY A 97 20.14 21.87 -9.22
CA GLY A 97 21.53 21.40 -9.14
C GLY A 97 22.21 21.24 -10.51
N ASP A 98 23.30 20.53 -10.53
CA ASP A 98 24.22 20.37 -11.65
C ASP A 98 24.24 18.96 -12.27
N ARG A 99 23.41 18.04 -11.75
CA ARG A 99 23.32 16.65 -12.23
C ARG A 99 21.91 16.32 -12.67
N PRO A 100 21.71 15.52 -13.73
CA PRO A 100 20.39 15.08 -14.12
C PRO A 100 19.80 14.10 -13.08
N LEU A 101 18.52 14.26 -12.74
CA LEU A 101 17.79 13.40 -11.83
C LEU A 101 16.99 12.35 -12.60
N ASP A 102 17.08 11.12 -12.15
CA ASP A 102 16.28 10.00 -12.65
C ASP A 102 14.95 9.90 -11.91
N SER A 103 15.00 9.97 -10.58
CA SER A 103 13.80 9.99 -9.74
C SER A 103 13.95 10.92 -8.54
N VAL A 104 12.80 11.37 -8.03
CA VAL A 104 12.69 12.17 -6.82
C VAL A 104 11.66 11.51 -5.90
N GLU A 105 12.01 11.34 -4.64
CA GLU A 105 11.08 10.83 -3.64
C GLU A 105 10.54 11.98 -2.79
N LEU A 106 9.21 12.07 -2.72
CA LEU A 106 8.51 13.03 -1.88
C LEU A 106 7.89 12.34 -0.67
N THR A 107 8.04 12.94 0.50
CA THR A 107 7.22 12.65 1.67
C THR A 107 6.18 13.73 1.83
N ILE A 108 4.91 13.33 1.89
CA ILE A 108 3.73 14.17 2.03
C ILE A 108 3.13 13.92 3.40
N GLU A 109 3.01 14.96 4.22
CA GLU A 109 2.52 14.88 5.60
C GLU A 109 1.24 15.69 5.74
N PHE A 110 0.17 15.02 6.14
CA PHE A 110 -1.12 15.60 6.46
C PHE A 110 -1.23 15.77 7.99
N TYR A 111 -1.72 16.92 8.44
CA TYR A 111 -1.78 17.25 9.86
C TYR A 111 -3.22 17.36 10.35
N ASP A 112 -3.44 17.04 11.62
CA ASP A 112 -4.71 17.26 12.32
C ASP A 112 -4.84 18.69 12.89
N ASP A 113 -5.95 18.97 13.58
CA ASP A 113 -6.19 20.27 14.20
C ASP A 113 -5.26 20.59 15.38
N LEU A 114 -4.61 19.56 15.95
CA LEU A 114 -3.61 19.69 17.01
C LEU A 114 -2.18 19.80 16.47
N ASN A 115 -2.03 19.91 15.13
CA ASN A 115 -0.76 19.95 14.42
C ASN A 115 0.08 18.68 14.63
N GLN A 116 -0.59 17.52 14.78
CA GLN A 116 0.03 16.21 14.79
C GLN A 116 -0.11 15.57 13.41
N ILE A 117 0.82 14.67 13.04
CA ILE A 117 0.76 13.99 11.76
C ILE A 117 -0.39 12.99 11.78
N ALA A 118 -1.46 13.30 11.04
CA ALA A 118 -2.61 12.42 10.83
C ALA A 118 -2.31 11.30 9.84
N GLN A 119 -1.49 11.61 8.81
CA GLN A 119 -1.05 10.65 7.81
C GLN A 119 0.27 11.11 7.18
N ARG A 120 1.14 10.15 6.87
CA ARG A 120 2.39 10.37 6.12
C ARG A 120 2.46 9.36 4.98
N GLU A 121 2.75 9.87 3.79
CA GLU A 121 2.88 9.06 2.59
C GLU A 121 4.19 9.42 1.89
N THR A 122 4.87 8.40 1.38
CA THR A 122 6.07 8.58 0.56
C THR A 122 5.77 8.11 -0.86
N ARG A 123 6.14 8.92 -1.84
CA ARG A 123 5.93 8.65 -3.27
C ARG A 123 7.21 8.90 -4.04
N SER A 124 7.62 7.90 -4.83
CA SER A 124 8.67 8.08 -5.83
C SER A 124 8.03 8.60 -7.11
N LEU A 125 8.53 9.70 -7.59
CA LEU A 125 8.09 10.37 -8.80
C LEU A 125 9.12 10.19 -9.89
N PHE A 126 8.61 10.13 -11.14
CA PHE A 126 9.45 9.94 -12.31
C PHE A 126 10.10 8.55 -12.31
N GLY A 127 11.33 8.42 -12.78
CA GLY A 127 12.03 7.15 -12.88
C GLY A 127 11.84 6.44 -14.22
N PRO A 128 12.66 5.44 -14.51
CA PRO A 128 12.60 4.70 -15.76
C PRO A 128 11.23 4.03 -15.99
N PRO A 129 10.71 4.02 -17.23
CA PRO A 129 11.34 4.48 -18.48
C PRO A 129 11.16 5.97 -18.81
N GLY A 130 10.77 6.78 -17.84
CA GLY A 130 10.54 8.23 -18.04
C GLY A 130 11.82 9.00 -18.34
N PRO A 131 11.69 10.21 -18.91
CA PRO A 131 12.84 11.08 -19.14
C PRO A 131 13.38 11.64 -17.82
N HIS A 132 14.69 11.83 -17.73
CA HIS A 132 15.37 12.47 -16.60
C HIS A 132 14.98 13.96 -16.47
N ILE A 133 15.20 14.55 -15.30
CA ILE A 133 15.08 15.99 -15.09
C ILE A 133 16.48 16.60 -15.22
N PRO A 134 16.77 17.32 -16.31
CA PRO A 134 18.08 17.96 -16.51
C PRO A 134 18.37 19.02 -15.44
N PRO A 135 19.65 19.41 -15.26
CA PRO A 135 20.01 20.58 -14.47
C PRO A 135 19.31 21.85 -14.91
N GLY A 136 18.71 22.57 -13.96
CA GLY A 136 17.99 23.82 -14.21
C GLY A 136 16.60 23.67 -14.81
N ASP A 137 16.15 22.44 -15.05
CA ASP A 137 14.84 22.15 -15.62
C ASP A 137 13.82 21.82 -14.52
N HIS A 138 12.55 21.83 -14.89
CA HIS A 138 11.44 21.52 -14.00
C HIS A 138 10.52 20.49 -14.61
N ARG A 139 9.69 19.83 -13.75
CA ARG A 139 8.70 18.86 -14.18
C ARG A 139 7.49 18.87 -13.27
N GLU A 140 6.32 18.89 -13.88
CA GLU A 140 5.06 18.74 -13.18
C GLU A 140 4.90 17.32 -12.62
N PHE A 141 4.28 17.24 -11.45
CA PHE A 141 3.87 15.97 -10.83
C PHE A 141 2.42 16.02 -10.39
N GLU A 142 1.82 14.85 -10.31
CA GLU A 142 0.49 14.64 -9.76
C GLU A 142 0.49 13.37 -8.91
N VAL A 143 -0.08 13.46 -7.69
CA VAL A 143 -0.24 12.34 -6.77
C VAL A 143 -1.67 12.31 -6.27
N SER A 144 -2.37 11.21 -6.49
CA SER A 144 -3.75 11.03 -6.06
C SER A 144 -3.83 10.12 -4.83
N PHE A 145 -4.76 10.46 -3.94
CA PHE A 145 -5.08 9.74 -2.71
C PHE A 145 -6.57 9.41 -2.69
N GLU A 146 -6.89 8.13 -2.75
CA GLU A 146 -8.27 7.63 -2.62
C GLU A 146 -8.76 7.65 -1.16
N HIS A 147 -7.83 7.60 -0.20
CA HIS A 147 -8.13 7.62 1.23
C HIS A 147 -7.10 8.48 1.95
N ILE A 148 -7.58 9.51 2.60
CA ILE A 148 -6.81 10.30 3.55
C ILE A 148 -7.47 10.13 4.93
N SER A 149 -6.65 10.15 5.99
CA SER A 149 -7.13 10.07 7.37
C SER A 149 -8.23 11.10 7.63
N SER A 150 -9.34 10.67 8.21
CA SER A 150 -10.43 11.58 8.62
C SER A 150 -10.01 12.60 9.69
N ALA A 151 -8.86 12.39 10.31
CA ALA A 151 -8.28 13.35 11.26
C ALA A 151 -7.57 14.52 10.56
N TRP A 152 -7.36 14.48 9.23
CA TRP A 152 -6.74 15.58 8.51
C TRP A 152 -7.58 16.86 8.59
N ASN A 153 -6.94 17.97 8.97
CA ASN A 153 -7.57 19.29 9.14
C ASN A 153 -7.88 20.01 7.84
N MET A 154 -7.77 19.32 6.68
CA MET A 154 -8.05 19.86 5.34
C MET A 154 -7.14 21.02 4.89
N ARG A 155 -6.07 21.33 5.64
CA ARG A 155 -5.08 22.34 5.26
C ARG A 155 -4.07 21.77 4.28
N GLN A 156 -3.30 22.66 3.66
CA GLN A 156 -2.22 22.26 2.76
C GLN A 156 -1.24 21.32 3.47
N PRO A 157 -0.95 20.12 2.92
CA PRO A 157 0.02 19.20 3.49
C PRO A 157 1.45 19.76 3.37
N VAL A 158 2.32 19.27 4.22
CA VAL A 158 3.74 19.57 4.12
C VAL A 158 4.39 18.55 3.18
N ILE A 159 5.05 19.05 2.14
CA ILE A 159 5.73 18.23 1.14
C ILE A 159 7.23 18.44 1.28
N LYS A 160 7.97 17.35 1.33
CA LYS A 160 9.43 17.34 1.49
C LYS A 160 10.05 16.41 0.48
N VAL A 161 11.14 16.83 -0.16
CA VAL A 161 12.01 15.92 -0.90
C VAL A 161 12.82 15.10 0.11
N THR A 162 12.70 13.77 0.04
CA THR A 162 13.35 12.86 0.99
C THR A 162 14.45 12.02 0.36
N ALA A 163 14.39 11.82 -0.96
CA ALA A 163 15.46 11.16 -1.69
C ALA A 163 15.51 11.63 -3.15
N VAL A 164 16.67 11.50 -3.75
CA VAL A 164 16.90 11.69 -5.19
C VAL A 164 17.73 10.54 -5.72
N GLN A 165 17.55 10.21 -6.98
CA GLN A 165 18.43 9.30 -7.72
C GLN A 165 18.97 10.03 -8.95
N PHE A 166 20.26 9.91 -9.17
CA PHE A 166 20.88 10.49 -10.36
C PHE A 166 20.69 9.60 -11.58
N ALA A 167 20.52 10.22 -12.72
CA ALA A 167 20.55 9.50 -13.98
C ALA A 167 21.94 8.85 -14.19
N PRO A 168 22.00 7.65 -14.79
CA PRO A 168 23.27 7.01 -15.09
C PRO A 168 24.13 7.91 -15.98
N SER A 169 25.39 8.09 -15.61
CA SER A 169 26.36 8.76 -16.48
C SER A 169 26.60 7.89 -17.72
N LYS A 170 26.42 8.46 -18.90
CA LYS A 170 26.79 7.81 -20.16
C LYS A 170 28.30 7.71 -20.29
#